data_f382b82a964baa6c95158def9c81dcaf
#
_entry.id   f382b82a964baa6c95158def9c81dcaf
#
_cell.length_a   1.000
_cell.length_b   1.000
_cell.length_c   1.000
_cell.angle_alpha   90.00
_cell.angle_beta   90.00
_cell.angle_gamma   90.00
#
_symmetry.space_group_name_H-M   'P 1'
#
loop_
_entity.id
_entity.type
_entity.pdbx_description
1 polymer ?
#
loop_
_entity_poly.entity_id
_entity_poly.type
_entity_poly.pdbx_seq_one_letter_code
_entity_poly.pdbx_strand_id
1 'polypeptide(L)'
;MTTRIIYTGILAIFLFLPLFAQDISWPHYLTEEEIIFIEKYGYPGHSFEASDPPPYTVRTMAEWEELQGIMITWTQFPSILSQIADHAQEECRVYIVCSDSNSVKTYLTNQQIPLYNISYIETNYNSIWIRDYGPWTCYTEGTDTLNIIDWIYNRPSRPYDDQIPGTFAALINAPHYSTTTAPYDLVHSGGNFMVDGHGT
;
A
#
# COMPACT_ATOMS: atom_id res chain seq x y z
N MET A 1 -50.23 39.15 45.24
CA MET A 1 -49.49 37.86 45.20
C MET A 1 -48.84 37.78 43.84
N THR A 2 -47.56 38.18 43.75
CA THR A 2 -46.85 38.31 42.46
C THR A 2 -45.83 37.18 42.36
N THR A 3 -46.12 36.22 41.50
CA THR A 3 -45.25 35.07 41.28
C THR A 3 -44.08 35.49 40.38
N ARG A 4 -42.87 35.46 40.92
CA ARG A 4 -41.64 35.67 40.15
C ARG A 4 -41.20 34.35 39.51
N ILE A 5 -41.23 34.33 38.19
CA ILE A 5 -40.66 33.23 37.39
C ILE A 5 -39.14 33.48 37.29
N ILE A 6 -38.33 32.61 37.87
CA ILE A 6 -36.88 32.62 37.74
C ILE A 6 -36.53 31.78 36.54
N TYR A 7 -36.07 32.41 35.44
CA TYR A 7 -35.47 31.74 34.29
C TYR A 7 -34.03 31.36 34.62
N THR A 8 -33.83 30.09 34.84
CA THR A 8 -32.46 29.54 34.94
C THR A 8 -31.95 29.30 33.52
N GLY A 9 -31.18 30.22 33.01
CA GLY A 9 -30.47 30.06 31.74
C GLY A 9 -29.39 29.00 31.86
N ILE A 10 -29.52 27.87 31.21
CA ILE A 10 -28.46 26.88 31.05
C ILE A 10 -27.53 27.45 29.98
N LEU A 11 -26.38 27.95 30.40
CA LEU A 11 -25.28 28.34 29.54
C LEU A 11 -24.57 27.04 29.08
N ALA A 12 -24.92 26.55 27.90
CA ALA A 12 -24.20 25.45 27.26
C ALA A 12 -22.83 25.98 26.82
N ILE A 13 -21.80 25.72 27.62
CA ILE A 13 -20.42 25.94 27.22
C ILE A 13 -20.07 24.82 26.22
N PHE A 14 -20.12 25.14 24.94
CA PHE A 14 -19.49 24.34 23.91
C PHE A 14 -17.98 24.46 24.11
N LEU A 15 -17.39 23.50 24.80
CA LEU A 15 -15.97 23.27 24.78
C LEU A 15 -15.63 22.85 23.33
N PHE A 16 -15.19 23.80 22.52
CA PHE A 16 -14.43 23.52 21.33
C PHE A 16 -13.11 22.86 21.78
N LEU A 17 -13.13 21.55 21.96
CA LEU A 17 -11.90 20.78 21.92
C LEU A 17 -11.39 20.96 20.48
N PRO A 18 -10.21 21.57 20.25
CA PRO A 18 -9.60 21.46 18.95
C PRO A 18 -9.46 19.97 18.70
N LEU A 19 -10.17 19.44 17.69
CA LEU A 19 -9.79 18.22 17.06
C LEU A 19 -8.41 18.52 16.47
N PHE A 20 -7.36 18.26 17.24
CA PHE A 20 -6.09 17.98 16.65
C PHE A 20 -6.35 16.70 15.84
N ALA A 21 -6.56 16.86 14.54
CA ALA A 21 -6.28 15.78 13.62
C ALA A 21 -4.88 15.33 14.04
N GLN A 22 -4.77 14.17 14.66
CA GLN A 22 -3.47 13.56 14.88
C GLN A 22 -2.80 13.62 13.55
N ASP A 23 -1.74 14.38 13.46
CA ASP A 23 -0.89 14.42 12.29
C ASP A 23 -0.36 12.99 12.19
N ILE A 24 -1.04 12.21 11.36
CA ILE A 24 -0.68 10.82 11.14
C ILE A 24 0.63 10.93 10.40
N SER A 25 1.72 10.69 11.13
CA SER A 25 3.10 10.96 10.73
C SER A 25 3.58 10.04 9.61
N TRP A 26 2.80 9.95 8.52
CA TRP A 26 3.21 9.18 7.34
C TRP A 26 3.05 10.03 6.08
N PRO A 27 3.86 11.11 5.99
CA PRO A 27 3.80 11.98 4.85
C PRO A 27 4.12 11.19 3.58
N HIS A 28 3.45 11.53 2.49
CA HIS A 28 3.75 11.01 1.16
C HIS A 28 4.96 11.70 0.50
N TYR A 29 5.48 12.76 1.12
CA TYR A 29 6.70 13.48 0.71
C TYR A 29 7.88 13.08 1.60
N LEU A 30 9.11 13.30 1.14
CA LEU A 30 10.33 13.07 1.93
C LEU A 30 10.36 14.00 3.14
N THR A 31 10.67 13.45 4.31
CA THR A 31 10.94 14.26 5.51
C THR A 31 12.33 14.87 5.45
N GLU A 32 12.58 15.89 6.28
CA GLU A 32 13.91 16.50 6.34
C GLU A 32 15.01 15.49 6.74
N GLU A 33 14.69 14.57 7.64
CA GLU A 33 15.59 13.50 8.06
C GLU A 33 15.91 12.55 6.91
N GLU A 34 14.92 12.21 6.10
CA GLU A 34 15.12 11.35 4.91
C GLU A 34 15.96 12.06 3.86
N ILE A 35 15.75 13.35 3.63
CA ILE A 35 16.58 14.15 2.70
C ILE A 35 18.03 14.17 3.17
N ILE A 36 18.29 14.48 4.43
CA ILE A 36 19.63 14.47 5.01
C ILE A 36 20.28 13.09 4.93
N PHE A 37 19.50 12.03 5.17
CA PHE A 37 19.99 10.66 5.05
C PHE A 37 20.41 10.34 3.62
N ILE A 38 19.55 10.65 2.63
CA ILE A 38 19.82 10.39 1.20
C ILE A 38 21.05 11.18 0.72
N GLU A 39 21.17 12.44 1.11
CA GLU A 39 22.35 13.27 0.75
C GLU A 39 23.65 12.68 1.28
N LYS A 40 23.59 12.08 2.47
CA LYS A 40 24.80 11.56 3.14
C LYS A 40 25.15 10.13 2.75
N TYR A 41 24.15 9.28 2.55
CA TYR A 41 24.36 7.84 2.41
C TYR A 41 23.83 7.26 1.10
N GLY A 42 23.08 8.04 0.32
CA GLY A 42 22.31 7.53 -0.82
C GLY A 42 21.07 6.77 -0.37
N TYR A 43 20.39 6.15 -1.31
CA TYR A 43 19.28 5.24 -1.01
C TYR A 43 19.82 3.91 -0.48
N PRO A 44 19.20 3.33 0.55
CA PRO A 44 19.60 2.02 1.03
C PRO A 44 19.42 0.98 -0.08
N GLY A 45 20.38 0.08 -0.17
CA GLY A 45 20.25 -1.06 -1.08
C GLY A 45 19.13 -1.99 -0.64
N HIS A 46 18.55 -2.67 -1.60
CA HIS A 46 17.50 -3.67 -1.37
C HIS A 46 18.00 -4.88 -0.61
N SER A 47 17.09 -5.55 0.12
CA SER A 47 17.35 -6.84 0.73
C SER A 47 17.35 -8.01 -0.27
N PHE A 48 16.81 -7.79 -1.47
CA PHE A 48 16.83 -8.77 -2.56
C PHE A 48 18.02 -8.52 -3.49
N GLU A 49 18.64 -9.60 -3.97
CA GLU A 49 19.68 -9.47 -4.97
C GLU A 49 19.11 -8.91 -6.27
N ALA A 50 19.83 -7.99 -6.89
CA ALA A 50 19.46 -7.47 -8.20
C ALA A 50 19.41 -8.60 -9.23
N SER A 51 18.47 -8.53 -10.13
CA SER A 51 18.33 -9.46 -11.24
C SER A 51 18.64 -8.78 -12.58
N ASP A 52 19.06 -9.56 -13.56
CA ASP A 52 19.05 -9.13 -14.94
C ASP A 52 17.61 -8.81 -15.37
N PRO A 53 17.42 -7.90 -16.34
CA PRO A 53 16.10 -7.68 -16.94
C PRO A 53 15.48 -8.97 -17.46
N PRO A 54 14.13 -9.06 -17.58
CA PRO A 54 13.50 -10.18 -18.23
C PRO A 54 14.12 -10.48 -19.60
N PRO A 55 14.47 -11.74 -19.90
CA PRO A 55 15.11 -12.09 -21.19
C PRO A 55 14.13 -12.10 -22.38
N TYR A 56 12.94 -11.55 -22.19
CA TYR A 56 11.85 -11.48 -23.18
C TYR A 56 11.12 -10.15 -23.03
N THR A 57 10.36 -9.79 -24.07
CA THR A 57 9.53 -8.59 -24.05
C THR A 57 8.42 -8.71 -22.99
N VAL A 58 8.27 -7.69 -22.19
CA VAL A 58 7.19 -7.56 -21.21
C VAL A 58 6.31 -6.35 -21.53
N ARG A 59 5.05 -6.44 -21.17
CA ARG A 59 4.07 -5.38 -21.29
C ARG A 59 3.46 -5.07 -19.91
N THR A 60 3.51 -3.85 -19.50
CA THR A 60 2.76 -3.39 -18.35
C THR A 60 1.31 -3.15 -18.77
N MET A 61 0.36 -3.69 -18.00
CA MET A 61 -1.07 -3.50 -18.26
C MET A 61 -1.48 -2.07 -17.90
N ALA A 62 -2.42 -1.52 -18.65
CA ALA A 62 -3.08 -0.28 -18.31
C ALA A 62 -4.00 -0.44 -17.08
N GLU A 63 -4.25 0.64 -16.35
CA GLU A 63 -5.07 0.59 -15.13
C GLU A 63 -6.54 0.24 -15.38
N TRP A 64 -7.02 0.38 -16.60
CA TRP A 64 -8.39 0.04 -17.01
C TRP A 64 -8.55 -1.38 -17.56
N GLU A 65 -7.45 -2.15 -17.65
CA GLU A 65 -7.53 -3.56 -18.04
C GLU A 65 -8.05 -4.43 -16.88
N GLU A 66 -8.54 -5.61 -17.22
CA GLU A 66 -9.05 -6.57 -16.24
C GLU A 66 -7.97 -6.92 -15.19
N LEU A 67 -8.36 -6.89 -13.92
CA LEU A 67 -7.48 -7.14 -12.78
C LEU A 67 -7.71 -8.54 -12.21
N GLN A 68 -6.63 -9.28 -11.95
CA GLN A 68 -6.69 -10.52 -11.18
C GLN A 68 -6.94 -10.27 -9.69
N GLY A 69 -6.51 -9.12 -9.19
CA GLY A 69 -6.64 -8.75 -7.79
C GLY A 69 -6.16 -7.35 -7.49
N ILE A 70 -6.50 -6.90 -6.30
CA ILE A 70 -6.00 -5.66 -5.72
C ILE A 70 -5.23 -5.94 -4.44
N MET A 71 -4.36 -5.03 -4.05
CA MET A 71 -3.60 -5.13 -2.80
C MET A 71 -3.91 -3.95 -1.90
N ILE A 72 -4.09 -4.22 -0.60
CA ILE A 72 -4.26 -3.20 0.44
C ILE A 72 -3.34 -3.51 1.62
N THR A 73 -2.94 -2.48 2.37
CA THR A 73 -2.18 -2.66 3.62
C THR A 73 -3.10 -2.40 4.80
N TRP A 74 -3.25 -3.43 5.65
CA TRP A 74 -4.13 -3.38 6.81
C TRP A 74 -3.45 -2.68 7.98
N THR A 75 -3.68 -1.39 8.10
CA THR A 75 -3.12 -0.57 9.15
C THR A 75 -4.18 0.38 9.72
N GLN A 76 -4.09 1.68 9.43
CA GLN A 76 -5.11 2.64 9.86
C GLN A 76 -6.36 2.55 8.98
N PHE A 77 -7.46 3.13 9.44
CA PHE A 77 -8.74 3.18 8.72
C PHE A 77 -9.40 1.81 8.43
N PRO A 78 -9.45 0.88 9.40
CA PRO A 78 -9.98 -0.46 9.14
C PRO A 78 -11.43 -0.46 8.64
N SER A 79 -12.23 0.56 8.96
CA SER A 79 -13.59 0.69 8.45
C SER A 79 -13.66 0.98 6.95
N ILE A 80 -12.70 1.69 6.38
CA ILE A 80 -12.60 1.92 4.93
C ILE A 80 -12.00 0.68 4.26
N LEU A 81 -10.92 0.15 4.82
CA LEU A 81 -10.25 -1.03 4.28
C LEU A 81 -11.18 -2.24 4.23
N SER A 82 -12.05 -2.41 5.24
CA SER A 82 -13.04 -3.48 5.24
C SER A 82 -14.09 -3.33 4.15
N GLN A 83 -14.55 -2.11 3.86
CA GLN A 83 -15.47 -1.86 2.76
C GLN A 83 -14.81 -2.11 1.40
N ILE A 84 -13.55 -1.73 1.23
CA ILE A 84 -12.78 -2.04 0.02
C ILE A 84 -12.67 -3.57 -0.14
N ALA A 85 -12.31 -4.29 0.92
CA ALA A 85 -12.20 -5.74 0.89
C ALA A 85 -13.54 -6.41 0.57
N ASP A 86 -14.65 -5.93 1.16
CA ASP A 86 -16.00 -6.47 0.96
C ASP A 86 -16.43 -6.38 -0.50
N HIS A 87 -16.34 -5.20 -1.10
CA HIS A 87 -16.77 -5.01 -2.47
C HIS A 87 -15.79 -5.59 -3.50
N ALA A 88 -14.49 -5.47 -3.28
CA ALA A 88 -13.50 -5.95 -4.23
C ALA A 88 -13.44 -7.48 -4.31
N GLN A 89 -13.71 -8.22 -3.21
CA GLN A 89 -13.70 -9.67 -3.23
C GLN A 89 -14.81 -10.28 -4.10
N GLU A 90 -15.84 -9.51 -4.43
CA GLU A 90 -16.91 -9.93 -5.34
C GLU A 90 -16.42 -9.99 -6.80
N GLU A 91 -15.44 -9.16 -7.16
CA GLU A 91 -14.95 -8.98 -8.52
C GLU A 91 -13.58 -9.60 -8.75
N CYS A 92 -12.68 -9.55 -7.74
CA CYS A 92 -11.30 -10.01 -7.88
C CYS A 92 -10.74 -10.50 -6.53
N ARG A 93 -9.50 -11.00 -6.54
CA ARG A 93 -8.80 -11.38 -5.32
C ARG A 93 -8.29 -10.15 -4.58
N VAL A 94 -8.52 -10.12 -3.26
CA VAL A 94 -7.97 -9.08 -2.37
C VAL A 94 -6.76 -9.63 -1.62
N TYR A 95 -5.59 -9.03 -1.82
CA TYR A 95 -4.39 -9.33 -1.07
C TYR A 95 -4.24 -8.31 0.05
N ILE A 96 -4.21 -8.78 1.28
CA ILE A 96 -4.10 -7.92 2.47
C ILE A 96 -2.73 -8.09 3.10
N VAL A 97 -1.89 -7.07 2.99
CA VAL A 97 -0.63 -6.98 3.76
C VAL A 97 -0.98 -6.66 5.20
N CYS A 98 -0.54 -7.48 6.14
CA CYS A 98 -0.83 -7.32 7.56
C CYS A 98 0.25 -7.96 8.43
N SER A 99 0.34 -7.54 9.69
CA SER A 99 1.23 -8.15 10.68
C SER A 99 0.63 -9.40 11.34
N ASP A 100 -0.70 -9.53 11.32
CA ASP A 100 -1.44 -10.67 11.90
C ASP A 100 -2.77 -10.87 11.16
N SER A 101 -2.83 -11.91 10.35
CA SER A 101 -4.03 -12.24 9.57
C SER A 101 -5.23 -12.64 10.43
N ASN A 102 -5.01 -13.17 11.64
CA ASN A 102 -6.11 -13.57 12.52
C ASN A 102 -6.86 -12.35 13.06
N SER A 103 -6.14 -11.27 13.37
CA SER A 103 -6.75 -9.99 13.76
C SER A 103 -7.60 -9.41 12.63
N VAL A 104 -7.09 -9.45 11.38
CA VAL A 104 -7.84 -9.00 10.19
C VAL A 104 -9.09 -9.84 9.97
N LYS A 105 -8.96 -11.17 9.98
CA LYS A 105 -10.08 -12.11 9.83
C LYS A 105 -11.16 -11.86 10.89
N THR A 106 -10.73 -11.68 12.13
CA THR A 106 -11.64 -11.39 13.25
C THR A 106 -12.40 -10.09 13.01
N TYR A 107 -11.70 -9.03 12.58
CA TYR A 107 -12.34 -7.75 12.27
C TYR A 107 -13.38 -7.89 11.16
N LEU A 108 -12.99 -8.49 10.01
CA LEU A 108 -13.88 -8.67 8.86
C LEU A 108 -15.11 -9.53 9.23
N THR A 109 -14.92 -10.61 9.98
CA THR A 109 -16.01 -11.49 10.44
C THR A 109 -16.97 -10.73 11.34
N ASN A 110 -16.48 -9.89 12.26
CA ASN A 110 -17.32 -9.07 13.14
C ASN A 110 -18.13 -8.02 12.36
N GLN A 111 -17.65 -7.59 11.20
CA GLN A 111 -18.38 -6.73 10.26
C GLN A 111 -19.30 -7.53 9.32
N GLN A 112 -19.41 -8.86 9.50
CA GLN A 112 -20.19 -9.76 8.64
C GLN A 112 -19.70 -9.82 7.19
N ILE A 113 -18.44 -9.50 6.95
CA ILE A 113 -17.80 -9.56 5.63
C ILE A 113 -17.32 -10.98 5.36
N PRO A 114 -17.71 -11.60 4.26
CA PRO A 114 -17.21 -12.91 3.84
C PRO A 114 -15.71 -12.89 3.59
N LEU A 115 -15.06 -14.07 3.62
CA LEU A 115 -13.60 -14.18 3.47
C LEU A 115 -13.20 -15.03 2.24
N TYR A 116 -14.02 -15.07 1.19
CA TYR A 116 -13.83 -16.06 0.12
C TYR A 116 -12.71 -15.71 -0.88
N ASN A 117 -12.55 -14.48 -1.31
CA ASN A 117 -11.50 -14.08 -2.27
C ASN A 117 -10.40 -13.26 -1.60
N ILE A 118 -10.12 -13.52 -0.31
CA ILE A 118 -9.12 -12.78 0.46
C ILE A 118 -7.89 -13.66 0.68
N SER A 119 -6.72 -13.12 0.39
CA SER A 119 -5.41 -13.69 0.70
C SER A 119 -4.63 -12.75 1.61
N TYR A 120 -3.86 -13.30 2.53
CA TYR A 120 -3.11 -12.51 3.51
C TYR A 120 -1.61 -12.64 3.25
N ILE A 121 -0.93 -11.50 3.32
CA ILE A 121 0.53 -11.39 3.25
C ILE A 121 0.98 -10.99 4.65
N GLU A 122 1.25 -11.99 5.50
CA GLU A 122 1.73 -11.74 6.86
C GLU A 122 3.21 -11.38 6.82
N THR A 123 3.48 -10.08 6.97
CA THR A 123 4.84 -9.54 6.97
C THR A 123 4.88 -8.20 7.71
N ASN A 124 6.08 -7.72 7.97
CA ASN A 124 6.26 -6.35 8.44
C ASN A 124 6.02 -5.36 7.31
N TYR A 125 5.52 -4.19 7.66
CA TYR A 125 5.35 -3.04 6.78
C TYR A 125 5.54 -1.76 7.59
N ASN A 126 5.79 -0.64 6.92
CA ASN A 126 5.95 0.65 7.57
C ASN A 126 4.76 1.57 7.37
N SER A 127 4.07 1.49 6.22
CA SER A 127 3.04 2.47 5.88
C SER A 127 1.85 1.90 5.12
N ILE A 128 0.83 2.74 4.92
CA ILE A 128 -0.39 2.42 4.15
C ILE A 128 -0.19 2.58 2.62
N TRP A 129 0.91 3.18 2.19
CA TRP A 129 1.12 3.66 0.82
C TRP A 129 1.42 2.53 -0.17
N ILE A 130 0.55 1.52 -0.22
CA ILE A 130 0.73 0.33 -1.07
C ILE A 130 0.84 0.67 -2.56
N ARG A 131 0.24 1.75 -3.03
CA ARG A 131 0.39 2.22 -4.40
C ARG A 131 1.82 2.65 -4.71
N ASP A 132 2.53 3.20 -3.72
CA ASP A 132 3.87 3.75 -3.89
C ASP A 132 4.95 2.67 -3.89
N TYR A 133 4.81 1.67 -3.02
CA TYR A 133 5.80 0.60 -2.84
C TYR A 133 5.33 -0.78 -3.31
N GLY A 134 4.06 -0.91 -3.67
CA GLY A 134 3.49 -2.19 -4.08
C GLY A 134 4.14 -2.76 -5.33
N PRO A 135 3.94 -4.05 -5.58
CA PRO A 135 4.53 -4.72 -6.73
C PRO A 135 4.04 -4.11 -8.02
N TRP A 136 4.96 -3.82 -8.93
CA TRP A 136 4.58 -3.50 -10.29
C TRP A 136 4.47 -4.78 -11.11
N THR A 137 3.36 -4.94 -11.80
CA THR A 137 3.08 -6.15 -12.54
C THR A 137 3.17 -5.92 -14.03
N CYS A 138 3.75 -6.89 -14.75
CA CYS A 138 3.77 -6.89 -16.19
C CYS A 138 3.59 -8.32 -16.73
N TYR A 139 3.15 -8.45 -17.96
CA TYR A 139 3.01 -9.72 -18.63
C TYR A 139 4.14 -9.95 -19.63
N THR A 140 4.58 -11.21 -19.72
CA THR A 140 5.40 -11.65 -20.86
C THR A 140 4.56 -11.62 -22.12
N GLU A 141 5.02 -10.92 -23.13
CA GLU A 141 4.33 -10.84 -24.40
C GLU A 141 4.14 -12.23 -25.02
N GLY A 142 2.90 -12.54 -25.41
CA GLY A 142 2.53 -13.79 -26.07
C GLY A 142 2.30 -15.00 -25.17
N THR A 143 2.53 -14.91 -23.84
CA THR A 143 2.30 -16.04 -22.91
C THR A 143 1.43 -15.69 -21.72
N ASP A 144 1.12 -14.42 -21.50
CA ASP A 144 0.38 -13.89 -20.36
C ASP A 144 0.96 -14.30 -18.98
N THR A 145 2.25 -14.63 -18.94
CA THR A 145 2.94 -14.94 -17.69
C THR A 145 3.13 -13.66 -16.91
N LEU A 146 2.58 -13.61 -15.69
CA LEU A 146 2.73 -12.48 -14.79
C LEU A 146 4.15 -12.42 -14.22
N ASN A 147 4.76 -11.24 -14.28
CA ASN A 147 6.06 -10.95 -13.70
C ASN A 147 5.93 -9.80 -12.72
N ILE A 148 6.75 -9.80 -11.70
CA ILE A 148 6.86 -8.72 -10.72
C ILE A 148 8.15 -7.94 -10.97
N ILE A 149 8.01 -6.65 -11.18
CA ILE A 149 9.13 -5.72 -11.27
C ILE A 149 9.20 -4.94 -9.96
N ASP A 150 10.37 -4.87 -9.40
CA ASP A 150 10.64 -4.30 -8.10
C ASP A 150 11.74 -3.24 -8.21
N TRP A 151 11.53 -2.09 -7.61
CA TRP A 151 12.47 -0.95 -7.59
C TRP A 151 12.84 -0.58 -6.16
N ILE A 152 13.81 0.29 -5.99
CA ILE A 152 14.12 0.87 -4.68
C ILE A 152 13.04 1.89 -4.35
N TYR A 153 12.27 1.64 -3.29
CA TYR A 153 11.29 2.60 -2.81
C TYR A 153 11.98 3.88 -2.34
N ASN A 154 11.51 5.03 -2.80
CA ASN A 154 12.13 6.32 -2.54
C ASN A 154 11.98 6.84 -1.09
N ARG A 155 11.72 5.95 -0.14
CA ARG A 155 11.51 6.27 1.28
C ARG A 155 12.46 5.44 2.16
N PRO A 156 13.68 5.92 2.42
CA PRO A 156 14.69 5.16 3.16
C PRO A 156 14.30 4.82 4.61
N SER A 157 13.34 5.54 5.18
CA SER A 157 12.77 5.26 6.51
C SER A 157 11.78 4.08 6.52
N ARG A 158 11.44 3.51 5.35
CA ARG A 158 10.42 2.47 5.19
C ARG A 158 10.95 1.18 4.57
N PRO A 159 11.96 0.56 5.17
CA PRO A 159 12.62 -0.61 4.57
C PRO A 159 11.74 -1.87 4.50
N TYR A 160 10.67 -1.96 5.30
CA TYR A 160 9.73 -3.09 5.21
C TYR A 160 8.73 -2.93 4.08
N ASP A 161 8.35 -1.71 3.74
CA ASP A 161 7.50 -1.43 2.58
C ASP A 161 8.21 -1.87 1.30
N ASP A 162 9.51 -1.57 1.20
CA ASP A 162 10.38 -1.89 0.08
C ASP A 162 10.56 -3.40 -0.18
N GLN A 163 10.18 -4.25 0.78
CA GLN A 163 10.27 -5.72 0.67
C GLN A 163 8.97 -6.38 0.19
N ILE A 164 7.88 -5.62 0.10
CA ILE A 164 6.57 -6.18 -0.23
C ILE A 164 6.52 -6.79 -1.63
N PRO A 165 7.09 -6.17 -2.69
CA PRO A 165 7.08 -6.75 -4.04
C PRO A 165 7.70 -8.16 -4.10
N GLY A 166 8.89 -8.34 -3.52
CA GLY A 166 9.55 -9.63 -3.46
C GLY A 166 8.78 -10.67 -2.63
N THR A 167 8.19 -10.24 -1.49
CA THR A 167 7.35 -11.11 -0.66
C THR A 167 6.10 -11.56 -1.43
N PHE A 168 5.48 -10.66 -2.17
CA PHE A 168 4.32 -10.98 -3.01
C PHE A 168 4.67 -11.92 -4.15
N ALA A 169 5.77 -11.66 -4.86
CA ALA A 169 6.26 -12.53 -5.94
C ALA A 169 6.46 -13.97 -5.44
N ALA A 170 7.06 -14.14 -4.27
CA ALA A 170 7.24 -15.45 -3.64
C ALA A 170 5.90 -16.11 -3.29
N LEU A 171 4.92 -15.35 -2.77
CA LEU A 171 3.61 -15.86 -2.42
C LEU A 171 2.86 -16.44 -3.62
N ILE A 172 2.89 -15.74 -4.76
CA ILE A 172 2.18 -16.16 -5.97
C ILE A 172 3.04 -17.02 -6.90
N ASN A 173 4.28 -17.31 -6.52
CA ASN A 173 5.27 -18.04 -7.33
C ASN A 173 5.48 -17.41 -8.73
N ALA A 174 5.53 -16.07 -8.78
CA ALA A 174 5.80 -15.33 -10.01
C ALA A 174 7.29 -15.02 -10.16
N PRO A 175 7.81 -14.90 -11.39
CA PRO A 175 9.14 -14.35 -11.63
C PRO A 175 9.26 -12.95 -11.02
N HIS A 176 10.39 -12.69 -10.37
CA HIS A 176 10.69 -11.45 -9.69
C HIS A 176 11.96 -10.84 -10.28
N TYR A 177 11.87 -9.58 -10.69
CA TYR A 177 12.95 -8.83 -11.30
C TYR A 177 13.20 -7.54 -10.49
N SER A 178 14.36 -7.49 -9.87
CA SER A 178 14.73 -6.41 -8.96
C SER A 178 15.66 -5.41 -9.66
N THR A 179 15.22 -4.17 -9.79
CA THR A 179 15.95 -3.06 -10.44
C THR A 179 16.72 -2.26 -9.37
N THR A 180 17.65 -2.90 -8.70
CA THR A 180 18.32 -2.35 -7.50
C THR A 180 19.81 -2.13 -7.67
N THR A 181 20.39 -2.50 -8.82
CA THR A 181 21.81 -2.38 -9.09
C THR A 181 22.05 -1.79 -10.49
N ALA A 182 23.05 -0.91 -10.57
CA ALA A 182 23.48 -0.32 -11.84
C ALA A 182 23.83 -1.41 -12.87
N PRO A 183 23.50 -1.24 -14.16
CA PRO A 183 22.94 -0.03 -14.78
C PRO A 183 21.39 0.02 -14.76
N TYR A 184 20.72 -0.85 -14.04
CA TYR A 184 19.26 -1.00 -14.04
C TYR A 184 18.61 -0.48 -12.75
N ASP A 185 19.40 0.15 -11.88
CA ASP A 185 18.90 0.70 -10.62
C ASP A 185 17.88 1.82 -10.86
N LEU A 186 16.73 1.66 -10.21
CA LEU A 186 15.62 2.59 -10.29
C LEU A 186 15.15 2.93 -8.89
N VAL A 187 15.25 4.20 -8.51
CA VAL A 187 14.63 4.74 -7.29
C VAL A 187 13.31 5.40 -7.68
N HIS A 188 12.20 4.88 -7.17
CA HIS A 188 10.89 5.29 -7.65
C HIS A 188 9.80 5.22 -6.56
N SER A 189 8.64 5.79 -6.91
CA SER A 189 7.37 5.62 -6.22
C SER A 189 6.31 5.30 -7.26
N GLY A 190 5.61 4.18 -7.08
CA GLY A 190 4.60 3.70 -8.02
C GLY A 190 3.45 4.67 -8.27
N GLY A 191 3.22 5.62 -7.35
CA GLY A 191 2.26 6.71 -7.54
C GLY A 191 2.63 7.67 -8.67
N ASN A 192 3.90 7.70 -9.09
CA ASN A 192 4.40 8.54 -10.19
C ASN A 192 4.46 7.81 -11.54
N PHE A 193 3.98 6.57 -11.60
CA PHE A 193 4.03 5.75 -12.80
C PHE A 193 2.64 5.59 -13.40
N MET A 194 2.50 5.90 -14.68
CA MET A 194 1.27 5.71 -15.45
C MET A 194 1.58 5.01 -16.76
N VAL A 195 0.70 4.15 -17.21
CA VAL A 195 0.85 3.39 -18.45
C VAL A 195 -0.46 3.30 -19.21
N ASP A 196 -0.35 3.25 -20.53
CA ASP A 196 -1.51 3.06 -21.42
C ASP A 196 -1.69 1.62 -21.90
N GLY A 197 -0.80 0.71 -21.49
CA GLY A 197 -0.79 -0.69 -21.92
C GLY A 197 -0.22 -0.91 -23.33
N HIS A 198 0.22 0.16 -24.02
CA HIS A 198 0.71 0.13 -25.39
C HIS A 198 2.16 0.60 -25.53
N GLY A 199 2.86 0.83 -24.42
CA GLY A 199 4.28 1.18 -24.38
C GLY A 199 4.56 2.65 -24.12
N THR A 200 3.58 3.41 -23.67
CA THR A 200 3.73 4.76 -23.11
C THR A 200 3.31 4.84 -21.68
#